data_d186b23a6c53043dd526304b64612d67
#
_entry.id   d186b23a6c53043dd526304b64612d67
#
_cell.length_a   1.000
_cell.length_b   1.000
_cell.length_c   1.000
_cell.angle_alpha   90.00
_cell.angle_beta   90.00
_cell.angle_gamma   90.00
#
_symmetry.space_group_name_H-M   'P 1'
#
loop_
_entity.id
_entity.type
_entity.pdbx_description
1 polymer ?
#
loop_
_entity_poly.entity_id
_entity_poly.type
_entity_poly.pdbx_seq_one_letter_code
_entity_poly.pdbx_strand_id
1 'polypeptide(L)'
;RSKDGIEIDQGIFLAHVLALRESGMHLCEAMLRPKPEAVERISEFISNGVIDFGPARVERQGKTAIVTVNNPRFLNAEDDDTLDDTEAAADIAILDPASEICVLRGSVVDHPKYAGRRTFSAGINLTHLYRGKIPFLWYIRRDMGVVNKMFRGLATSSASPDEVYGGTREK
;
A
#
# COMPACT_ATOMS: atom_id res chain seq x y z
N ARG A 1 1.68 25.11 -12.65
CA ARG A 1 2.79 24.52 -11.92
C ARG A 1 2.25 23.65 -10.80
N SER A 2 2.90 22.58 -10.60
CA SER A 2 2.42 21.52 -9.74
C SER A 2 2.77 21.69 -8.26
N LYS A 3 3.51 22.70 -7.87
CA LYS A 3 3.97 22.88 -6.48
C LYS A 3 3.84 24.34 -6.07
N ASP A 4 2.82 24.61 -5.28
CA ASP A 4 2.50 25.95 -4.79
C ASP A 4 2.72 26.08 -3.25
N GLY A 5 3.66 25.31 -2.71
CA GLY A 5 3.98 25.31 -1.28
C GLY A 5 3.10 24.42 -0.41
N ILE A 6 2.06 23.82 -0.96
CA ILE A 6 1.13 22.94 -0.21
C ILE A 6 1.88 21.77 0.44
N GLU A 7 2.89 21.22 -0.22
CA GLU A 7 3.69 20.12 0.32
C GLU A 7 4.49 20.55 1.57
N ILE A 8 4.93 21.81 1.62
CA ILE A 8 5.64 22.35 2.78
C ILE A 8 4.66 22.47 3.96
N ASP A 9 3.47 23.01 3.71
CA ASP A 9 2.43 23.15 4.73
C ASP A 9 1.96 21.80 5.25
N GLN A 10 1.78 20.81 4.36
CA GLN A 10 1.48 19.43 4.73
C GLN A 10 2.60 18.82 5.59
N GLY A 11 3.86 19.04 5.23
CA GLY A 11 5.01 18.57 5.98
C GLY A 11 5.09 19.18 7.37
N ILE A 12 4.88 20.50 7.50
CA ILE A 12 4.86 21.21 8.78
C ILE A 12 3.72 20.68 9.67
N PHE A 13 2.51 20.58 9.12
CA PHE A 13 1.35 20.03 9.84
C PHE A 13 1.62 18.63 10.38
N LEU A 14 2.09 17.73 9.51
CA LEU A 14 2.38 16.34 9.90
C LEU A 14 3.54 16.25 10.89
N ALA A 15 4.55 17.10 10.79
CA ALA A 15 5.62 17.17 11.78
C ALA A 15 5.07 17.47 13.18
N HIS A 16 4.11 18.40 13.27
CA HIS A 16 3.44 18.71 14.55
C HIS A 16 2.57 17.55 15.05
N VAL A 17 1.80 16.91 14.17
CA VAL A 17 0.97 15.75 14.52
C VAL A 17 1.83 14.61 15.07
N LEU A 18 2.92 14.28 14.36
CA LEU A 18 3.81 13.17 14.72
C LEU A 18 4.71 13.45 15.93
N ALA A 19 4.97 14.74 16.22
CA ALA A 19 5.75 15.13 17.41
C ALA A 19 5.00 14.92 18.73
N LEU A 20 3.68 14.87 18.69
CA LEU A 20 2.85 14.61 19.88
C LEU A 20 2.52 13.12 19.95
N ARG A 21 2.82 12.49 21.09
CA ARG A 21 2.63 11.04 21.27
C ARG A 21 1.20 10.59 20.94
N GLU A 22 0.22 11.24 21.50
CA GLU A 22 -1.20 10.85 21.32
C GLU A 22 -1.64 10.91 19.85
N SER A 23 -1.44 12.04 19.19
CA SER A 23 -1.84 12.20 17.80
C SER A 23 -0.98 11.39 16.84
N GLY A 24 0.33 11.29 17.09
CA GLY A 24 1.22 10.48 16.28
C GLY A 24 0.90 9.00 16.36
N MET A 25 0.66 8.46 17.55
CA MET A 25 0.26 7.07 17.73
C MET A 25 -1.12 6.80 17.14
N HIS A 26 -2.07 7.73 17.32
CA HIS A 26 -3.38 7.60 16.68
C HIS A 26 -3.29 7.55 15.16
N LEU A 27 -2.46 8.39 14.55
CA LEU A 27 -2.23 8.36 13.11
C LEU A 27 -1.63 7.01 12.68
N CYS A 28 -0.60 6.53 13.38
CA CYS A 28 0.00 5.24 13.09
C CYS A 28 -1.00 4.07 13.17
N GLU A 29 -1.86 4.07 14.18
CA GLU A 29 -2.92 3.06 14.32
C GLU A 29 -3.94 3.17 13.19
N ALA A 30 -4.43 4.37 12.90
CA ALA A 30 -5.41 4.59 11.85
C ALA A 30 -4.91 4.12 10.48
N MET A 31 -3.63 4.32 10.21
CA MET A 31 -2.99 3.90 8.96
C MET A 31 -2.75 2.38 8.87
N LEU A 32 -2.79 1.65 9.98
CA LEU A 32 -2.72 0.18 9.98
C LEU A 32 -4.08 -0.50 9.81
N ARG A 33 -5.18 0.24 9.84
CA ARG A 33 -6.50 -0.35 9.60
C ARG A 33 -6.63 -0.78 8.14
N PRO A 34 -7.30 -1.93 7.90
CA PRO A 34 -7.53 -2.35 6.53
C PRO A 34 -8.38 -1.33 5.77
N LYS A 35 -8.13 -1.19 4.50
CA LYS A 35 -8.99 -0.37 3.64
C LYS A 35 -10.41 -0.95 3.59
N PRO A 36 -11.44 -0.09 3.59
CA PRO A 36 -12.84 -0.55 3.49
C PRO A 36 -13.05 -1.51 2.32
N GLU A 37 -12.48 -1.21 1.17
CA GLU A 37 -12.58 -2.04 -0.03
C GLU A 37 -12.00 -3.45 0.18
N ALA A 38 -10.91 -3.58 0.92
CA ALA A 38 -10.35 -4.89 1.24
C ALA A 38 -11.29 -5.69 2.15
N VAL A 39 -11.91 -5.02 3.14
CA VAL A 39 -12.89 -5.65 4.06
C VAL A 39 -14.13 -6.09 3.30
N GLU A 40 -14.61 -5.31 2.35
CA GLU A 40 -15.77 -5.64 1.52
C GLU A 40 -15.51 -6.84 0.59
N ARG A 41 -14.29 -6.93 0.06
CA ARG A 41 -13.95 -7.92 -0.97
C ARG A 41 -13.24 -9.17 -0.44
N ILE A 42 -12.92 -9.25 0.85
CA ILE A 42 -12.20 -10.42 1.40
C ILE A 42 -12.97 -11.73 1.20
N SER A 43 -14.30 -11.73 1.33
CA SER A 43 -15.12 -12.92 1.11
C SER A 43 -15.07 -13.41 -0.35
N GLU A 44 -14.99 -12.48 -1.31
CA GLU A 44 -14.78 -12.79 -2.72
C GLU A 44 -13.41 -13.47 -2.91
N PHE A 45 -12.35 -12.94 -2.28
CA PHE A 45 -11.02 -13.51 -2.37
C PHE A 45 -10.93 -14.89 -1.73
N ILE A 46 -11.52 -15.09 -0.56
CA ILE A 46 -11.56 -16.40 0.10
C ILE A 46 -12.16 -17.46 -0.83
N SER A 47 -13.21 -17.10 -1.56
CA SER A 47 -13.94 -18.01 -2.45
C SER A 47 -13.21 -18.25 -3.77
N ASN A 48 -12.69 -17.19 -4.39
CA ASN A 48 -12.17 -17.23 -5.77
C ASN A 48 -10.64 -17.35 -5.82
N GLY A 49 -9.95 -16.96 -4.76
CA GLY A 49 -8.48 -16.94 -4.69
C GLY A 49 -7.81 -15.85 -5.53
N VAL A 50 -8.59 -14.93 -6.10
CA VAL A 50 -8.06 -13.85 -6.94
C VAL A 50 -8.97 -12.64 -6.95
N ILE A 51 -8.35 -11.44 -6.87
CA ILE A 51 -8.99 -10.16 -7.14
C ILE A 51 -8.06 -9.33 -8.02
N ASP A 52 -8.63 -8.72 -9.05
CA ASP A 52 -7.94 -7.79 -9.94
C ASP A 52 -8.54 -6.39 -9.76
N PHE A 53 -7.69 -5.43 -9.39
CA PHE A 53 -8.03 -4.02 -9.26
C PHE A 53 -7.62 -3.20 -10.50
N GLY A 54 -6.93 -3.84 -11.46
CA GLY A 54 -6.30 -3.17 -12.59
C GLY A 54 -4.86 -2.75 -12.27
N PRO A 55 -4.64 -1.66 -11.51
CA PRO A 55 -3.30 -1.23 -11.07
C PRO A 55 -2.61 -2.20 -10.09
N ALA A 56 -3.36 -3.03 -9.42
CA ALA A 56 -2.85 -4.10 -8.58
C ALA A 56 -3.72 -5.36 -8.70
N ARG A 57 -3.12 -6.51 -8.44
CA ARG A 57 -3.81 -7.80 -8.42
C ARG A 57 -3.30 -8.62 -7.25
N VAL A 58 -4.19 -9.31 -6.57
CA VAL A 58 -3.83 -10.31 -5.56
C VAL A 58 -4.34 -11.68 -5.97
N GLU A 59 -3.50 -12.71 -5.87
CA GLU A 59 -3.87 -14.10 -6.16
C GLU A 59 -3.27 -15.04 -5.13
N ARG A 60 -4.02 -16.08 -4.75
CA ARG A 60 -3.56 -17.11 -3.82
C ARG A 60 -3.04 -18.32 -4.57
N GLN A 61 -1.82 -18.71 -4.29
CA GLN A 61 -1.18 -19.93 -4.79
C GLN A 61 -0.76 -20.81 -3.60
N GLY A 62 -1.56 -21.81 -3.28
CA GLY A 62 -1.37 -22.60 -2.06
C GLY A 62 -1.52 -21.73 -0.82
N LYS A 63 -0.45 -21.61 -0.02
CA LYS A 63 -0.39 -20.77 1.19
C LYS A 63 0.23 -19.39 0.95
N THR A 64 0.46 -19.02 -0.30
CA THR A 64 1.09 -17.75 -0.67
C THR A 64 0.08 -16.85 -1.35
N ALA A 65 -0.12 -15.65 -0.80
CA ALA A 65 -0.79 -14.57 -1.50
C ALA A 65 0.24 -13.74 -2.29
N ILE A 66 0.02 -13.60 -3.57
CA ILE A 66 0.91 -12.85 -4.48
C ILE A 66 0.23 -11.55 -4.85
N VAL A 67 0.78 -10.45 -4.39
CA VAL A 67 0.36 -9.09 -4.77
C VAL A 67 1.24 -8.64 -5.93
N THR A 68 0.61 -8.33 -7.05
CA THR A 68 1.30 -7.87 -8.27
C THR A 68 0.91 -6.42 -8.55
N VAL A 69 1.89 -5.52 -8.51
CA VAL A 69 1.73 -4.12 -8.94
C VAL A 69 1.81 -4.08 -10.46
N ASN A 70 0.85 -3.41 -11.10
CA ASN A 70 0.68 -3.39 -12.54
C ASN A 70 0.77 -1.97 -13.10
N ASN A 71 1.99 -1.51 -13.32
CA ASN A 71 2.29 -0.23 -13.95
C ASN A 71 3.40 -0.40 -15.01
N PRO A 72 3.20 -1.28 -16.02
CA PRO A 72 4.25 -1.72 -16.93
C PRO A 72 4.83 -0.59 -17.77
N ARG A 73 4.02 0.43 -18.09
CA ARG A 73 4.44 1.60 -18.86
C ARG A 73 5.54 2.41 -18.15
N PHE A 74 5.50 2.43 -16.83
CA PHE A 74 6.46 3.15 -15.99
C PHE A 74 7.39 2.19 -15.24
N LEU A 75 7.62 0.98 -15.76
CA LEU A 75 8.47 -0.05 -15.14
C LEU A 75 8.02 -0.39 -13.71
N ASN A 76 6.73 -0.47 -13.49
CA ASN A 76 6.10 -0.67 -12.18
C ASN A 76 6.51 0.37 -11.13
N ALA A 77 6.75 1.62 -11.59
CA ALA A 77 6.96 2.73 -10.67
C ALA A 77 5.71 2.99 -9.84
N GLU A 78 5.93 3.35 -8.59
CA GLU A 78 4.89 3.68 -7.63
C GLU A 78 4.39 5.11 -7.87
N ASP A 79 3.07 5.29 -7.87
CA ASP A 79 2.42 6.58 -8.10
C ASP A 79 1.02 6.66 -7.48
N ASP A 80 0.32 7.76 -7.76
CA ASP A 80 -1.04 8.03 -7.29
C ASP A 80 -2.07 7.06 -7.85
N ASP A 81 -1.82 6.51 -9.05
CA ASP A 81 -2.74 5.58 -9.70
C ASP A 81 -2.62 4.13 -9.15
N THR A 82 -1.50 3.79 -8.52
CA THR A 82 -1.22 2.43 -8.05
C THR A 82 -1.31 2.23 -6.55
N LEU A 83 -1.22 3.31 -5.76
CA LEU A 83 -1.02 3.21 -4.31
C LEU A 83 -2.21 2.56 -3.61
N ASP A 84 -3.42 3.05 -3.87
CA ASP A 84 -4.63 2.60 -3.15
C ASP A 84 -4.95 1.13 -3.43
N ASP A 85 -4.85 0.73 -4.69
CA ASP A 85 -5.12 -0.65 -5.11
C ASP A 85 -4.04 -1.62 -4.61
N THR A 86 -2.77 -1.17 -4.54
CA THR A 86 -1.69 -1.95 -3.94
C THR A 86 -1.92 -2.14 -2.44
N GLU A 87 -2.37 -1.11 -1.74
CA GLU A 87 -2.72 -1.19 -0.33
C GLU A 87 -3.88 -2.16 -0.09
N ALA A 88 -4.96 -2.04 -0.86
CA ALA A 88 -6.11 -2.93 -0.75
C ALA A 88 -5.74 -4.39 -1.06
N ALA A 89 -4.90 -4.63 -2.07
CA ALA A 89 -4.41 -5.95 -2.41
C ALA A 89 -3.53 -6.56 -1.30
N ALA A 90 -2.68 -5.75 -0.68
CA ALA A 90 -1.86 -6.17 0.46
C ALA A 90 -2.73 -6.47 1.70
N ASP A 91 -3.73 -5.63 1.98
CA ASP A 91 -4.68 -5.85 3.07
C ASP A 91 -5.44 -7.18 2.90
N ILE A 92 -5.91 -7.48 1.68
CA ILE A 92 -6.55 -8.77 1.36
C ILE A 92 -5.61 -9.94 1.60
N ALA A 93 -4.34 -9.82 1.19
CA ALA A 93 -3.33 -10.86 1.42
C ALA A 93 -3.11 -11.13 2.91
N ILE A 94 -3.16 -10.08 3.75
CA ILE A 94 -3.02 -10.21 5.20
C ILE A 94 -4.31 -10.74 5.84
N LEU A 95 -5.47 -10.32 5.35
CA LEU A 95 -6.78 -10.74 5.88
C LEU A 95 -7.13 -12.20 5.54
N ASP A 96 -6.57 -12.76 4.47
CA ASP A 96 -6.88 -14.12 4.04
C ASP A 96 -6.37 -15.17 5.02
N PRO A 97 -7.25 -15.95 5.67
CA PRO A 97 -6.83 -16.93 6.67
C PRO A 97 -6.06 -18.11 6.08
N ALA A 98 -6.16 -18.35 4.78
CA ALA A 98 -5.46 -19.45 4.10
C ALA A 98 -4.05 -19.07 3.64
N SER A 99 -3.72 -17.80 3.64
CA SER A 99 -2.39 -17.31 3.25
C SER A 99 -1.47 -17.18 4.45
N GLU A 100 -0.28 -17.74 4.37
CA GLU A 100 0.77 -17.67 5.40
C GLU A 100 1.92 -16.74 4.98
N ILE A 101 2.06 -16.51 3.67
CA ILE A 101 3.14 -15.71 3.07
C ILE A 101 2.52 -14.72 2.11
N CYS A 102 2.95 -13.46 2.18
CA CYS A 102 2.65 -12.45 1.16
C CYS A 102 3.91 -12.16 0.34
N VAL A 103 3.77 -12.23 -0.98
CA VAL A 103 4.82 -11.86 -1.92
C VAL A 103 4.38 -10.66 -2.74
N LEU A 104 5.10 -9.55 -2.60
CA LEU A 104 4.91 -8.38 -3.46
C LEU A 104 5.84 -8.45 -4.66
N ARG A 105 5.29 -8.28 -5.86
CA ARG A 105 6.05 -8.27 -7.12
C ARG A 105 5.53 -7.23 -8.10
N GLY A 106 6.34 -6.90 -9.10
CA GLY A 106 5.89 -6.13 -10.26
C GLY A 106 5.36 -7.04 -11.37
N SER A 107 4.47 -6.51 -12.20
CA SER A 107 4.05 -7.14 -13.45
C SER A 107 5.19 -7.22 -14.47
N VAL A 108 5.01 -8.02 -15.53
CA VAL A 108 5.92 -8.01 -16.66
C VAL A 108 5.89 -6.64 -17.33
N VAL A 109 7.05 -6.03 -17.53
CA VAL A 109 7.14 -4.69 -18.09
C VAL A 109 7.06 -4.74 -19.61
N ASP A 110 6.26 -3.83 -20.16
CA ASP A 110 6.12 -3.61 -21.60
C ASP A 110 6.91 -2.35 -22.01
N HIS A 111 8.22 -2.50 -22.08
CA HIS A 111 9.11 -1.42 -22.50
C HIS A 111 10.17 -1.98 -23.46
N PRO A 112 10.39 -1.39 -24.63
CA PRO A 112 11.27 -1.96 -25.69
C PRO A 112 12.64 -2.39 -25.17
N LYS A 113 13.25 -1.62 -24.27
CA LYS A 113 14.57 -1.92 -23.67
C LYS A 113 14.52 -3.02 -22.63
N TYR A 114 13.36 -3.22 -21.95
CA TYR A 114 13.23 -4.09 -20.79
C TYR A 114 12.14 -5.14 -20.96
N ALA A 115 11.58 -5.27 -22.18
CA ALA A 115 10.53 -6.23 -22.49
C ALA A 115 10.89 -7.63 -22.00
N GLY A 116 9.96 -8.28 -21.35
CA GLY A 116 10.13 -9.62 -20.79
C GLY A 116 10.93 -9.69 -19.48
N ARG A 117 11.49 -8.59 -18.99
CA ARG A 117 12.13 -8.56 -17.68
C ARG A 117 11.10 -8.34 -16.59
N ARG A 118 11.27 -9.00 -15.47
CA ARG A 118 10.50 -8.74 -14.25
C ARG A 118 11.21 -7.63 -13.47
N THR A 119 10.64 -6.45 -13.50
CA THR A 119 11.09 -5.32 -12.69
C THR A 119 10.13 -5.20 -11.53
N PHE A 120 10.61 -5.30 -10.30
CA PHE A 120 9.77 -5.12 -9.12
C PHE A 120 9.14 -3.72 -9.11
N SER A 121 9.99 -2.69 -9.10
CA SER A 121 9.60 -1.29 -9.20
C SER A 121 10.80 -0.47 -9.66
N ALA A 122 10.54 0.56 -10.44
CA ALA A 122 11.56 1.58 -10.78
C ALA A 122 11.63 2.71 -9.73
N GLY A 123 10.96 2.54 -8.58
CA GLY A 123 10.83 3.56 -7.56
C GLY A 123 9.63 4.46 -7.82
N ILE A 124 9.70 5.72 -7.38
CA ILE A 124 8.59 6.67 -7.55
C ILE A 124 8.51 7.15 -9.00
N ASN A 125 7.28 7.27 -9.52
CA ASN A 125 7.03 7.79 -10.85
C ASN A 125 7.39 9.28 -10.95
N LEU A 126 8.60 9.55 -11.44
CA LEU A 126 9.12 10.91 -11.57
C LEU A 126 8.28 11.79 -12.51
N THR A 127 7.59 11.19 -13.48
CA THR A 127 6.69 11.93 -14.37
C THR A 127 5.47 12.44 -13.59
N HIS A 128 4.86 11.61 -12.74
CA HIS A 128 3.74 11.99 -11.89
C HIS A 128 4.20 12.97 -10.79
N LEU A 129 5.37 12.75 -10.21
CA LEU A 129 5.97 13.70 -9.27
C LEU A 129 6.18 15.08 -9.91
N TYR A 130 6.76 15.14 -11.10
CA TYR A 130 6.97 16.39 -11.83
C TYR A 130 5.66 17.11 -12.16
N ARG A 131 4.61 16.36 -12.45
CA ARG A 131 3.26 16.89 -12.74
C ARG A 131 2.47 17.28 -11.49
N GLY A 132 3.03 17.07 -10.28
CA GLY A 132 2.38 17.38 -9.01
C GLY A 132 1.26 16.44 -8.62
N LYS A 133 1.19 15.26 -9.22
CA LYS A 133 0.21 14.23 -8.86
C LYS A 133 0.58 13.46 -7.59
N ILE A 134 1.85 13.54 -7.17
CA ILE A 134 2.36 12.89 -5.96
C ILE A 134 2.61 13.98 -4.91
N PRO A 135 1.62 14.30 -4.05
CA PRO A 135 1.78 15.27 -2.96
C PRO A 135 2.56 14.67 -1.78
N PHE A 136 2.92 15.50 -0.81
CA PHE A 136 3.62 15.03 0.39
C PHE A 136 2.85 13.92 1.14
N LEU A 137 1.53 14.03 1.23
CA LEU A 137 0.68 13.02 1.88
C LEU A 137 0.75 11.65 1.23
N TRP A 138 1.10 11.56 -0.06
CA TRP A 138 1.29 10.29 -0.73
C TRP A 138 2.39 9.45 -0.06
N TYR A 139 3.50 10.08 0.34
CA TYR A 139 4.59 9.39 1.04
C TYR A 139 4.14 8.85 2.40
N ILE A 140 3.36 9.64 3.14
CA ILE A 140 2.80 9.20 4.43
C ILE A 140 1.89 7.99 4.23
N ARG A 141 1.01 8.04 3.23
CA ARG A 141 0.10 6.92 2.91
C ARG A 141 0.86 5.67 2.47
N ARG A 142 1.89 5.85 1.67
CA ARG A 142 2.75 4.75 1.24
C ARG A 142 3.50 4.12 2.40
N ASP A 143 4.17 4.91 3.20
CA ASP A 143 5.07 4.40 4.22
C ASP A 143 4.33 3.91 5.46
N MET A 144 3.34 4.65 5.94
CA MET A 144 2.54 4.25 7.11
C MET A 144 1.41 3.27 6.75
N GLY A 145 0.87 3.35 5.55
CA GLY A 145 -0.11 2.40 5.03
C GLY A 145 0.58 1.15 4.49
N VAL A 146 0.90 1.12 3.20
CA VAL A 146 1.34 -0.09 2.50
C VAL A 146 2.56 -0.76 3.16
N VAL A 147 3.66 -0.02 3.33
CA VAL A 147 4.93 -0.58 3.82
C VAL A 147 4.80 -1.03 5.28
N ASN A 148 4.21 -0.20 6.12
CA ASN A 148 4.07 -0.49 7.53
C ASN A 148 3.11 -1.66 7.81
N LYS A 149 2.01 -1.77 7.05
CA LYS A 149 1.09 -2.92 7.12
C LYS A 149 1.77 -4.22 6.73
N MET A 150 2.56 -4.22 5.67
CA MET A 150 3.32 -5.41 5.26
C MET A 150 4.34 -5.83 6.30
N PHE A 151 4.90 -4.89 7.06
CA PHE A 151 5.87 -5.17 8.12
C PHE A 151 5.23 -5.56 9.46
N ARG A 152 4.08 -4.96 9.82
CA ARG A 152 3.48 -5.08 11.15
C ARG A 152 2.16 -5.84 11.16
N GLY A 153 1.56 -6.08 10.00
CA GLY A 153 0.18 -6.56 9.90
C GLY A 153 -0.84 -5.42 10.07
N LEU A 154 -2.08 -5.81 10.28
CA LEU A 154 -3.20 -4.89 10.36
C LEU A 154 -3.61 -4.65 11.82
N ALA A 155 -3.96 -3.41 12.14
CA ALA A 155 -4.62 -3.09 13.39
C ALA A 155 -6.09 -3.53 13.36
N THR A 156 -6.60 -4.00 14.50
CA THR A 156 -8.03 -4.24 14.64
C THR A 156 -8.78 -2.93 14.87
N SER A 157 -10.07 -2.91 14.56
CA SER A 157 -10.91 -1.72 14.76
C SER A 157 -11.03 -1.31 16.25
N SER A 158 -10.72 -2.22 17.17
CA SER A 158 -10.75 -1.98 18.61
C SER A 158 -9.39 -1.67 19.22
N ALA A 159 -8.31 -1.69 18.44
CA ALA A 159 -6.98 -1.40 18.97
C ALA A 159 -6.88 0.05 19.45
N SER A 160 -6.37 0.23 20.64
CA SER A 160 -6.00 1.54 21.18
C SER A 160 -4.69 2.03 20.55
N PRO A 161 -4.38 3.34 20.62
CA PRO A 161 -3.09 3.85 20.16
C PRO A 161 -1.89 3.17 20.78
N ASP A 162 -2.02 2.67 22.00
CA ASP A 162 -0.94 1.97 22.71
C ASP A 162 -0.77 0.52 22.25
N GLU A 163 -1.74 -0.05 21.54
CA GLU A 163 -1.76 -1.42 21.02
C GLU A 163 -1.38 -1.52 19.54
N VAL A 164 -0.98 -0.41 18.93
CA VAL A 164 -0.66 -0.33 17.51
C VAL A 164 0.34 -1.38 17.04
N TYR A 165 1.22 -1.73 17.90
CA TYR A 165 2.33 -2.59 17.51
C TYR A 165 2.09 -4.07 17.82
N GLY A 166 1.13 -4.34 18.46
CA GLY A 166 0.86 -5.68 18.74
C GLY A 166 -0.10 -6.28 17.85
N GLY A 167 -0.41 -5.44 16.97
CA GLY A 167 -1.58 -5.66 16.28
C GLY A 167 -1.82 -7.12 16.21
N THR A 168 -2.35 -7.64 16.55
CA THR A 168 -3.23 -8.73 16.55
C THR A 168 -3.19 -9.66 15.37
N ARG A 169 -2.35 -9.40 14.36
CA ARG A 169 -2.16 -10.30 13.25
C ARG A 169 -0.71 -10.30 12.83
N GLU A 170 -0.02 -11.23 13.40
CA GLU A 170 1.28 -11.65 12.90
C GLU A 170 1.06 -12.55 11.68
N LYS A 171 1.34 -12.01 10.51
CA LYS A 171 1.53 -12.79 9.30
C LYS A 171 2.74 -12.30 8.55
#